data_f06c4a9a90210f50277d16e849e173a4
#
_entry.id   f06c4a9a90210f50277d16e849e173a4
#
_cell.length_a   1.000
_cell.length_b   1.000
_cell.length_c   1.000
_cell.angle_alpha   90.00
_cell.angle_beta   90.00
_cell.angle_gamma   90.00
#
_symmetry.space_group_name_H-M   'P 1'
#
loop_
_entity.id
_entity.type
_entity.pdbx_description
1 polymer ?
#
loop_
_entity_poly.entity_id
_entity_poly.type
_entity_poly.pdbx_seq_one_letter_code
_entity_poly.pdbx_strand_id
1 'polypeptide(L)'
;MLMVLGLFVFERRTLPYQSMIFTKDYRWASSARIGKPKAWQYLGEGETSFSLSGLLYPELTGGRLSLKAVELMANEGRAWPLIDGTGIIHGMFVIDKVTHTHSDFYSDGTGRKIEFTLSLKRVDESLMTTFGDLRTQASELVESARNSIGGLVG
;
A
#
# COMPACT_ATOMS: atom_id res chain seq x y z
N MET A 1 -5.22 11.30 9.97
CA MET A 1 -5.01 10.34 8.85
C MET A 1 -3.79 10.76 8.08
N LEU A 2 -2.82 9.87 7.94
CA LEU A 2 -1.59 10.16 7.20
C LEU A 2 -1.70 9.70 5.74
N MET A 3 -2.26 8.51 5.53
CA MET A 3 -2.37 7.89 4.21
C MET A 3 -3.35 6.71 4.29
N VAL A 4 -3.96 6.36 3.17
CA VAL A 4 -4.82 5.18 3.04
C VAL A 4 -4.30 4.29 1.91
N LEU A 5 -4.14 3.03 2.20
CA LEU A 5 -3.83 1.99 1.21
C LEU A 5 -4.98 0.97 1.21
N GLY A 6 -5.86 1.08 0.22
CA GLY A 6 -7.04 0.22 0.15
C GLY A 6 -7.93 0.37 1.39
N LEU A 7 -7.98 -0.68 2.19
CA LEU A 7 -8.77 -0.73 3.42
C LEU A 7 -7.99 -0.31 4.67
N PHE A 8 -6.69 -0.12 4.54
CA PHE A 8 -5.82 0.20 5.67
C PHE A 8 -5.52 1.69 5.77
N VAL A 9 -5.76 2.26 6.95
CA VAL A 9 -5.50 3.66 7.24
C VAL A 9 -4.24 3.80 8.07
N PHE A 10 -3.26 4.54 7.56
CA PHE A 10 -2.05 4.88 8.30
C PHE A 10 -2.32 6.09 9.18
N GLU A 11 -2.20 5.90 10.46
CA GLU A 11 -2.35 6.96 11.47
C GLU A 11 -1.51 6.64 12.70
N ARG A 12 -1.46 7.54 13.67
CA ARG A 12 -0.65 7.35 14.88
C ARG A 12 -1.02 6.09 15.67
N ARG A 13 -2.27 5.65 15.58
CA ARG A 13 -2.75 4.46 16.30
C ARG A 13 -2.56 3.15 15.56
N THR A 14 -2.32 3.21 14.26
CA THR A 14 -2.10 2.03 13.44
C THR A 14 -0.62 1.85 13.13
N LEU A 15 -0.14 2.42 12.03
CA LEU A 15 1.26 2.38 11.62
C LEU A 15 1.74 3.80 11.33
N PRO A 16 2.27 4.51 12.37
CA PRO A 16 2.80 5.84 12.15
C PRO A 16 4.12 5.78 11.41
N TYR A 17 4.13 6.11 10.14
CA TYR A 17 5.38 6.24 9.42
C TYR A 17 6.04 7.59 9.72
N GLN A 18 7.35 7.59 9.86
CA GLN A 18 8.16 8.77 10.12
C GLN A 18 8.89 9.26 8.88
N SER A 19 9.12 8.36 7.94
CA SER A 19 9.81 8.63 6.69
C SER A 19 9.04 8.01 5.53
N MET A 20 8.96 8.75 4.44
CA MET A 20 8.38 8.29 3.20
C MET A 20 9.35 8.64 2.08
N ILE A 21 9.74 7.64 1.31
CA ILE A 21 10.59 7.80 0.14
C ILE A 21 9.74 7.49 -1.08
N PHE A 22 9.63 8.47 -1.96
CA PHE A 22 8.97 8.32 -3.24
C PHE A 22 10.04 8.23 -4.33
N THR A 23 10.01 7.16 -5.12
CA THR A 23 10.93 6.95 -6.22
C THR A 23 10.14 6.74 -7.50
N LYS A 24 10.46 7.51 -8.52
CA LYS A 24 9.86 7.37 -9.83
C LYS A 24 10.97 7.33 -10.87
N ASP A 25 11.03 6.22 -11.59
CA ASP A 25 12.01 6.02 -12.65
C ASP A 25 11.43 6.41 -14.00
N TYR A 26 12.29 6.87 -14.88
CA TYR A 26 11.96 7.21 -16.26
C TYR A 26 12.86 6.41 -17.19
N ARG A 27 12.28 5.86 -18.24
CA ARG A 27 13.03 5.02 -19.18
C ARG A 27 13.51 5.83 -20.36
N TRP A 28 14.83 5.83 -20.56
CA TRP A 28 15.50 6.45 -21.66
C TRP A 28 16.37 5.43 -22.39
N ALA A 29 16.19 5.29 -23.70
CA ALA A 29 17.08 4.52 -24.52
C ALA A 29 18.18 5.41 -25.06
N SER A 30 19.40 4.88 -25.12
CA SER A 30 20.52 5.57 -25.74
C SER A 30 20.98 4.80 -26.98
N SER A 31 21.34 5.52 -28.03
CA SER A 31 22.01 4.93 -29.20
C SER A 31 23.32 5.63 -29.45
N ALA A 32 24.39 4.84 -29.64
CA ALA A 32 25.70 5.36 -30.00
C ALA A 32 25.70 5.87 -31.45
N ARG A 33 26.29 7.05 -31.64
CA ARG A 33 26.47 7.64 -32.97
C ARG A 33 27.94 7.91 -33.20
N ILE A 34 28.41 7.64 -34.42
CA ILE A 34 29.80 7.86 -34.80
C ILE A 34 30.05 9.36 -34.89
N GLY A 35 31.06 9.85 -34.15
CA GLY A 35 31.48 11.27 -34.17
C GLY A 35 30.50 12.27 -33.55
N LYS A 36 29.46 11.80 -32.82
CA LYS A 36 28.45 12.61 -32.14
C LYS A 36 28.17 12.10 -30.76
N PRO A 37 27.66 12.94 -29.83
CA PRO A 37 27.16 12.46 -28.54
C PRO A 37 26.05 11.42 -28.72
N LYS A 38 25.86 10.55 -27.72
CA LYS A 38 24.79 9.55 -27.74
C LYS A 38 23.42 10.22 -27.92
N ALA A 39 22.58 9.64 -28.78
CA ALA A 39 21.20 10.07 -28.90
C ALA A 39 20.38 9.41 -27.81
N TRP A 40 19.51 10.17 -27.14
CA TRP A 40 18.61 9.70 -26.08
C TRP A 40 17.17 9.80 -26.56
N GLN A 41 16.41 8.75 -26.30
CA GLN A 41 15.00 8.70 -26.63
C GLN A 41 14.20 8.35 -25.37
N TYR A 42 13.18 9.15 -25.09
CA TYR A 42 12.28 8.90 -23.97
C TYR A 42 11.32 7.77 -24.30
N LEU A 43 11.32 6.71 -23.48
CA LEU A 43 10.47 5.52 -23.68
C LEU A 43 9.24 5.52 -22.78
N GLY A 44 9.11 6.50 -21.88
CA GLY A 44 7.98 6.59 -20.97
C GLY A 44 8.36 6.44 -19.50
N GLU A 45 7.37 6.39 -18.65
CA GLU A 45 7.55 6.21 -17.22
C GLU A 45 8.01 4.79 -16.91
N GLY A 46 8.96 4.65 -16.02
CA GLY A 46 9.42 3.39 -15.50
C GLY A 46 8.64 2.98 -14.25
N GLU A 47 9.35 2.40 -13.30
CA GLU A 47 8.78 1.94 -12.04
C GLU A 47 8.53 3.10 -11.08
N THR A 48 7.40 3.07 -10.38
CA THR A 48 7.09 4.01 -9.29
C THR A 48 6.95 3.21 -8.01
N SER A 49 7.68 3.62 -6.98
CA SER A 49 7.66 2.95 -5.69
C SER A 49 7.56 3.93 -4.53
N PHE A 50 6.92 3.48 -3.45
CA PHE A 50 6.92 4.16 -2.17
C PHE A 50 7.56 3.26 -1.12
N SER A 51 8.39 3.84 -0.28
CA SER A 51 8.94 3.16 0.89
C SER A 51 8.54 3.95 2.13
N LEU A 52 7.79 3.33 3.01
CA LEU A 52 7.34 3.92 4.27
C LEU A 52 8.11 3.25 5.41
N SER A 53 8.72 4.03 6.26
CA SER A 53 9.41 3.50 7.43
C SER A 53 9.03 4.24 8.69
N GLY A 54 9.02 3.54 9.80
CA GLY A 54 8.68 4.12 11.09
C GLY A 54 8.99 3.20 12.25
N LEU A 55 8.71 3.71 13.44
CA LEU A 55 8.93 3.03 14.71
C LEU A 55 7.59 2.78 15.39
N LEU A 56 7.42 1.58 15.90
CA LEU A 56 6.27 1.20 16.71
C LEU A 56 6.73 0.86 18.13
N TYR A 57 5.99 1.39 19.08
CA TYR A 57 6.10 1.02 20.49
C TYR A 57 4.77 0.35 20.89
N PRO A 58 4.69 -0.98 20.87
CA PRO A 58 3.41 -1.68 21.04
C PRO A 58 2.64 -1.34 22.31
N GLU A 59 3.32 -0.98 23.37
CA GLU A 59 2.70 -0.55 24.62
C GLU A 59 2.01 0.83 24.52
N LEU A 60 2.60 1.73 23.72
CA LEU A 60 2.14 3.12 23.62
C LEU A 60 1.18 3.33 22.43
N THR A 61 1.47 2.69 21.31
CA THR A 61 0.76 2.93 20.05
C THR A 61 -0.04 1.73 19.55
N GLY A 62 0.11 0.55 20.15
CA GLY A 62 -0.41 -0.69 19.58
C GLY A 62 0.42 -1.10 18.38
N GLY A 63 -0.17 -1.37 17.26
CA GLY A 63 0.54 -1.55 15.97
C GLY A 63 0.91 -2.97 15.59
N ARG A 64 0.95 -3.95 16.51
CA ARG A 64 1.21 -5.36 16.15
C ARG A 64 0.10 -5.91 15.26
N LEU A 65 -1.15 -5.65 15.63
CA LEU A 65 -2.30 -6.05 14.84
C LEU A 65 -2.35 -5.32 13.50
N SER A 66 -1.89 -4.07 13.48
CA SER A 66 -1.81 -3.28 12.26
C SER A 66 -0.77 -3.82 11.28
N LEU A 67 0.41 -4.23 11.77
CA LEU A 67 1.40 -4.92 10.95
C LEU A 67 0.84 -6.23 10.38
N LYS A 68 0.13 -6.99 11.21
CA LYS A 68 -0.52 -8.23 10.80
C LYS A 68 -1.56 -7.98 9.71
N ALA A 69 -2.35 -6.92 9.84
CA ALA A 69 -3.35 -6.53 8.84
C ALA A 69 -2.70 -6.20 7.50
N VAL A 70 -1.59 -5.47 7.50
CA VAL A 70 -0.83 -5.16 6.28
C VAL A 70 -0.24 -6.42 5.66
N GLU A 71 0.30 -7.34 6.46
CA GLU A 71 0.80 -8.62 5.97
C GLU A 71 -0.32 -9.46 5.33
N LEU A 72 -1.51 -9.48 5.91
CA LEU A 72 -2.67 -10.16 5.33
C LEU A 72 -3.08 -9.56 4.00
N MET A 73 -3.06 -8.23 3.88
CA MET A 73 -3.31 -7.56 2.61
C MET A 73 -2.27 -7.92 1.56
N ALA A 74 -0.99 -8.01 1.96
CA ALA A 74 0.09 -8.43 1.07
C ALA A 74 -0.09 -9.87 0.59
N ASN A 75 -0.55 -10.75 1.46
CA ASN A 75 -0.80 -12.16 1.13
C ASN A 75 -1.93 -12.35 0.12
N GLU A 76 -2.86 -11.43 0.04
CA GLU A 76 -3.94 -11.49 -0.96
C GLU A 76 -3.43 -11.29 -2.40
N GLY A 77 -2.26 -10.68 -2.58
CA GLY A 77 -1.67 -10.45 -3.89
C GLY A 77 -2.45 -9.51 -4.79
N ARG A 78 -3.19 -8.59 -4.20
CA ARG A 78 -4.01 -7.60 -4.92
C ARG A 78 -3.33 -6.24 -4.98
N ALA A 79 -3.73 -5.45 -5.98
CA ALA A 79 -3.41 -4.03 -6.00
C ALA A 79 -4.43 -3.24 -5.17
N TRP A 80 -3.94 -2.22 -4.48
CA TRP A 80 -4.73 -1.36 -3.61
C TRP A 80 -4.55 0.11 -4.01
N PRO A 81 -5.61 0.91 -3.99
CA PRO A 81 -5.47 2.35 -4.24
C PRO A 81 -4.72 3.02 -3.09
N LEU A 82 -3.78 3.88 -3.42
CA LEU A 82 -3.00 4.67 -2.46
C LEU A 82 -3.50 6.12 -2.49
N ILE A 83 -3.98 6.58 -1.36
CA ILE A 83 -4.51 7.94 -1.20
C ILE A 83 -3.75 8.60 -0.06
N ASP A 84 -3.17 9.77 -0.29
CA ASP A 84 -2.48 10.50 0.76
C ASP A 84 -3.43 11.30 1.65
N GLY A 85 -2.89 11.89 2.72
CA GLY A 85 -3.67 12.68 3.67
C GLY A 85 -4.29 13.96 3.10
N THR A 86 -3.84 14.39 1.93
CA THR A 86 -4.39 15.55 1.21
C THR A 86 -5.54 15.16 0.26
N GLY A 87 -5.82 13.87 0.11
CA GLY A 87 -6.84 13.34 -0.76
C GLY A 87 -6.39 13.04 -2.20
N ILE A 88 -5.11 13.15 -2.48
CA ILE A 88 -4.55 12.84 -3.79
C ILE A 88 -4.43 11.32 -3.96
N ILE A 89 -4.98 10.80 -5.06
CA ILE A 89 -4.89 9.40 -5.42
C ILE A 89 -3.63 9.19 -6.25
N HIS A 90 -2.68 8.40 -5.72
CA HIS A 90 -1.41 8.12 -6.40
C HIS A 90 -1.50 6.99 -7.42
N GLY A 91 -2.55 6.21 -7.41
CA GLY A 91 -2.77 5.07 -8.30
C GLY A 91 -2.92 3.76 -7.56
N MET A 92 -2.75 2.66 -8.28
CA MET A 92 -2.85 1.31 -7.72
C MET A 92 -1.46 0.81 -7.36
N PHE A 93 -1.31 0.31 -6.15
CA PHE A 93 -0.05 -0.19 -5.61
C PHE A 93 -0.22 -1.60 -5.05
N VAL A 94 0.81 -2.41 -5.24
CA VAL A 94 0.93 -3.70 -4.57
C VAL A 94 1.93 -3.57 -3.43
N ILE A 95 1.75 -4.37 -2.39
CA ILE A 95 2.70 -4.48 -1.31
C ILE A 95 3.80 -5.44 -1.77
N ASP A 96 4.97 -4.87 -2.04
CA ASP A 96 6.12 -5.63 -2.54
C ASP A 96 6.86 -6.32 -1.41
N LYS A 97 7.08 -5.60 -0.31
CA LYS A 97 7.88 -6.09 0.80
C LYS A 97 7.44 -5.46 2.12
N VAL A 98 7.37 -6.27 3.16
CA VAL A 98 7.16 -5.82 4.54
C VAL A 98 8.35 -6.33 5.37
N THR A 99 9.06 -5.40 5.98
CA THR A 99 10.18 -5.72 6.87
C THR A 99 9.91 -5.12 8.23
N HIS A 100 10.10 -5.90 9.28
CA HIS A 100 10.06 -5.38 10.64
C HIS A 100 11.18 -5.98 11.47
N THR A 101 11.79 -5.13 12.28
CA THR A 101 12.89 -5.50 13.18
C THR A 101 12.43 -5.23 14.61
N HIS A 102 12.46 -6.25 15.44
CA HIS A 102 12.12 -6.16 16.84
C HIS A 102 13.39 -5.96 17.67
N SER A 103 13.34 -5.04 18.59
CA SER A 103 14.47 -4.75 19.50
C SER A 103 13.97 -4.42 20.90
N ASP A 104 14.90 -4.35 21.86
CA ASP A 104 14.61 -4.06 23.25
C ASP A 104 13.56 -5.01 23.83
N PHE A 105 13.89 -6.31 23.83
CA PHE A 105 12.97 -7.35 24.26
C PHE A 105 12.65 -7.32 25.75
N TYR A 106 11.40 -7.67 26.08
CA TYR A 106 11.00 -8.02 27.43
C TYR A 106 11.51 -9.41 27.83
N SER A 107 11.41 -9.72 29.10
CA SER A 107 11.76 -11.04 29.63
C SER A 107 10.92 -12.18 29.04
N ASP A 108 9.74 -11.89 28.52
CA ASP A 108 8.87 -12.85 27.85
C ASP A 108 9.19 -13.06 26.35
N GLY A 109 10.19 -12.35 25.84
CA GLY A 109 10.61 -12.43 24.44
C GLY A 109 9.87 -11.50 23.47
N THR A 110 8.93 -10.66 23.94
CA THR A 110 8.27 -9.67 23.10
C THR A 110 9.10 -8.41 22.93
N GLY A 111 9.15 -7.89 21.69
CA GLY A 111 9.88 -6.67 21.39
C GLY A 111 9.17 -5.41 21.92
N ARG A 112 9.92 -4.53 22.56
CA ARG A 112 9.44 -3.21 22.99
C ARG A 112 9.38 -2.21 21.85
N LYS A 113 10.31 -2.33 20.91
CA LYS A 113 10.47 -1.43 19.78
C LYS A 113 10.43 -2.24 18.51
N ILE A 114 9.62 -1.81 17.57
CA ILE A 114 9.52 -2.44 16.26
C ILE A 114 9.82 -1.37 15.21
N GLU A 115 10.87 -1.57 14.46
CA GLU A 115 11.14 -0.81 13.23
C GLU A 115 10.46 -1.51 12.08
N PHE A 116 9.65 -0.80 11.31
CA PHE A 116 9.03 -1.37 10.12
C PHE A 116 9.43 -0.59 8.87
N THR A 117 9.49 -1.29 7.77
CA THR A 117 9.63 -0.71 6.43
C THR A 117 8.65 -1.42 5.50
N LEU A 118 7.82 -0.64 4.85
CA LEU A 118 6.82 -1.11 3.90
C LEU A 118 7.19 -0.58 2.51
N SER A 119 7.40 -1.49 1.56
CA SER A 119 7.70 -1.13 0.18
C SER A 119 6.49 -1.41 -0.70
N LEU A 120 6.07 -0.41 -1.46
CA LEU A 120 4.93 -0.45 -2.37
C LEU A 120 5.41 -0.19 -3.79
N LYS A 121 4.86 -0.91 -4.75
CA LYS A 121 5.12 -0.72 -6.19
C LYS A 121 3.83 -0.40 -6.91
N ARG A 122 3.88 0.57 -7.82
CA ARG A 122 2.76 0.90 -8.67
C ARG A 122 2.59 -0.16 -9.76
N VAL A 123 1.33 -0.51 -10.02
CA VAL A 123 0.96 -1.45 -11.10
C VAL A 123 -0.01 -0.77 -12.06
N ASP A 124 0.01 -1.23 -13.32
CA ASP A 124 -0.84 -0.69 -14.38
C ASP A 124 -2.26 -1.29 -14.36
N GLU A 125 -2.88 -1.33 -13.19
CA GLU A 125 -4.30 -1.64 -13.10
C GLU A 125 -5.11 -0.36 -13.18
N SER A 126 -6.14 -0.36 -14.02
CA SER A 126 -7.01 0.80 -14.10
C SER A 126 -7.83 0.91 -12.82
N LEU A 127 -7.80 2.08 -12.20
CA LEU A 127 -8.67 2.39 -11.06
C LEU A 127 -10.14 2.10 -11.37
N MET A 128 -10.57 2.34 -12.59
CA MET A 128 -11.94 2.11 -13.01
C MET A 128 -12.33 0.64 -12.99
N THR A 129 -11.41 -0.26 -13.37
CA THR A 129 -11.67 -1.70 -13.30
C THR A 129 -11.83 -2.15 -11.85
N THR A 130 -10.92 -1.72 -10.98
CA THR A 130 -10.98 -2.07 -9.56
C THR A 130 -12.21 -1.49 -8.87
N PHE A 131 -12.54 -0.23 -9.12
CA PHE A 131 -13.77 0.37 -8.58
C PHE A 131 -15.03 -0.25 -9.17
N GLY A 132 -14.99 -0.67 -10.41
CA GLY A 132 -16.07 -1.43 -11.04
C GLY A 132 -16.33 -2.74 -10.30
N ASP A 133 -15.29 -3.51 -10.04
CA ASP A 133 -15.37 -4.77 -9.30
C ASP A 133 -15.87 -4.56 -7.86
N LEU A 134 -15.34 -3.57 -7.16
CA LEU A 134 -15.80 -3.22 -5.80
C LEU A 134 -17.25 -2.79 -5.79
N ARG A 135 -17.69 -2.03 -6.78
CA ARG A 135 -19.08 -1.60 -6.91
C ARG A 135 -20.01 -2.78 -7.17
N THR A 136 -19.59 -3.72 -8.01
CA THR A 136 -20.33 -4.95 -8.29
C THR A 136 -20.44 -5.81 -7.03
N GLN A 137 -19.35 -6.02 -6.32
CA GLN A 137 -19.36 -6.77 -5.05
C GLN A 137 -20.24 -6.10 -3.99
N ALA A 138 -20.17 -4.78 -3.87
CA ALA A 138 -21.02 -4.03 -2.95
C ALA A 138 -22.50 -4.17 -3.31
N SER A 139 -22.87 -4.10 -4.58
CA SER A 139 -24.25 -4.28 -5.02
C SER A 139 -24.76 -5.70 -4.78
N GLU A 140 -23.92 -6.72 -4.99
CA GLU A 140 -24.24 -8.11 -4.68
C GLU A 140 -24.48 -8.33 -3.20
N LEU A 141 -23.65 -7.73 -2.34
CA LEU A 141 -23.82 -7.80 -0.89
C LEU A 141 -25.12 -7.13 -0.44
N VAL A 142 -25.43 -5.96 -0.99
CA VAL A 142 -26.68 -5.24 -0.67
C VAL A 142 -27.89 -6.05 -1.11
N GLU A 143 -27.84 -6.65 -2.30
CA GLU A 143 -28.93 -7.50 -2.81
C GLU A 143 -29.12 -8.75 -1.94
N SER A 144 -28.03 -9.41 -1.56
CA SER A 144 -28.07 -10.56 -0.64
C SER A 144 -28.67 -10.19 0.71
N ALA A 145 -28.30 -9.05 1.27
CA ALA A 145 -28.86 -8.54 2.53
C ALA A 145 -30.35 -8.23 2.39
N ARG A 146 -30.76 -7.63 1.27
CA ARG A 146 -32.17 -7.32 0.96
C ARG A 146 -33.00 -8.61 0.85
N ASN A 147 -32.48 -9.62 0.18
CA ASN A 147 -33.17 -10.92 0.03
C ASN A 147 -33.29 -11.63 1.37
N SER A 148 -32.26 -11.54 2.23
CA SER A 148 -32.31 -12.12 3.58
C SER A 148 -33.37 -11.43 4.45
N ILE A 149 -33.48 -10.11 4.39
CA ILE A 149 -34.48 -9.32 5.12
C ILE A 149 -35.87 -9.60 4.55
N GLY A 150 -36.03 -9.68 3.23
CA GLY A 150 -37.28 -10.01 2.58
C GLY A 150 -37.80 -11.39 2.95
N GLY A 151 -36.91 -12.37 3.13
CA GLY A 151 -37.25 -13.71 3.61
C GLY A 151 -37.70 -13.76 5.06
N LEU A 152 -37.28 -12.79 5.89
CA LEU A 152 -37.69 -12.68 7.30
C LEU A 152 -39.06 -11.97 7.47
N VAL A 153 -39.43 -11.11 6.55
CA VAL A 153 -40.66 -10.31 6.59
C VAL A 153 -41.80 -10.96 5.81
N GLY A 154 -41.44 -11.85 4.91
CA GLY A 154 -42.41 -12.64 4.16
C GLY A 154 -42.87 -13.89 4.91
#